data_f773162bba2690c9b95d3310f9c9fe58
#
_entry.id   f773162bba2690c9b95d3310f9c9fe58
#
_cell.length_a   1.000
_cell.length_b   1.000
_cell.length_c   1.000
_cell.angle_alpha   90.00
_cell.angle_beta   90.00
_cell.angle_gamma   90.00
#
_symmetry.space_group_name_H-M   'P 1'
#
loop_
_entity.id
_entity.type
_entity.pdbx_description
1 polymer ?
#
loop_
_entity_poly.entity_id
_entity_poly.type
_entity_poly.pdbx_seq_one_letter_code
_entity_poly.pdbx_strand_id
1 'polypeptide(L)'
;IIHAGGEVVFDRREETNNWKGIYQLKPYPIYDAAKRLKRDMYIDGTFMGLSFHIKKLLPIWKGGMILTDNAEAADWFKKARYEGRSEKYYKDDDITFHGWNMYMTPQQAAHGLAMFQNYPEHMSDLGEDNGYRDLTEFTVFKNHRTIE
;
A
#
# COMPACT_ATOMS: atom_id res chain seq x y z
N ILE A 1 2.71 9.31 -4.04
CA ILE A 1 2.45 10.23 -5.16
C ILE A 1 3.66 11.10 -5.38
N ILE A 2 3.99 12.01 -4.45
CA ILE A 2 5.09 13.00 -4.60
C ILE A 2 6.44 12.32 -4.88
N HIS A 3 6.82 11.29 -4.13
CA HIS A 3 8.07 10.55 -4.34
C HIS A 3 8.13 9.78 -5.67
N ALA A 4 6.99 9.56 -6.30
CA ALA A 4 6.89 8.99 -7.66
C ALA A 4 6.86 10.09 -8.75
N GLY A 5 7.08 11.37 -8.40
CA GLY A 5 7.06 12.49 -9.32
C GLY A 5 5.66 12.99 -9.70
N GLY A 6 4.63 12.50 -9.00
CA GLY A 6 3.25 12.90 -9.24
C GLY A 6 2.85 14.15 -8.46
N GLU A 7 1.89 14.89 -8.99
CA GLU A 7 1.24 16.00 -8.30
C GLU A 7 0.04 15.50 -7.48
N VAL A 8 -0.11 15.99 -6.27
CA VAL A 8 -1.26 15.69 -5.41
C VAL A 8 -2.39 16.65 -5.73
N VAL A 9 -3.57 16.10 -6.02
CA VAL A 9 -4.82 16.85 -6.16
C VAL A 9 -5.82 16.29 -5.15
N PHE A 10 -6.37 17.14 -4.30
CA PHE A 10 -7.42 16.75 -3.36
C PHE A 10 -8.78 16.88 -4.06
N ASP A 11 -9.53 15.79 -4.09
CA ASP A 11 -10.86 15.75 -4.69
C ASP A 11 -11.91 15.64 -3.59
N ARG A 12 -12.68 16.71 -3.36
CA ARG A 12 -13.72 16.80 -2.33
C ARG A 12 -15.11 16.46 -2.83
N ARG A 13 -15.28 16.28 -4.14
CA ARG A 13 -16.60 16.04 -4.74
C ARG A 13 -17.26 14.73 -4.30
N GLU A 14 -16.47 13.80 -3.77
CA GLU A 14 -16.94 12.51 -3.28
C GLU A 14 -16.77 12.37 -1.75
N GLU A 15 -16.96 13.44 -1.01
CA GLU A 15 -17.05 13.38 0.45
C GLU A 15 -18.29 12.57 0.84
N THR A 16 -18.20 11.26 0.68
CA THR A 16 -19.19 10.36 1.24
C THR A 16 -18.73 9.96 2.63
N ASN A 17 -19.57 10.15 3.63
CA ASN A 17 -19.42 9.64 4.99
C ASN A 17 -19.39 8.09 5.06
N ASN A 18 -19.18 7.42 3.92
CA ASN A 18 -19.18 5.97 3.74
C ASN A 18 -17.81 5.44 3.35
N TRP A 19 -16.75 5.92 3.98
CA TRP A 19 -15.44 5.36 3.76
C TRP A 19 -15.38 3.89 4.21
N LYS A 20 -15.15 2.99 3.25
CA LYS A 20 -15.23 1.53 3.44
C LYS A 20 -13.87 0.85 3.59
N GLY A 21 -12.92 1.50 4.21
CA GLY A 21 -11.58 0.93 4.45
C GLY A 21 -10.65 0.90 3.24
N ILE A 22 -11.11 1.30 2.05
CA ILE A 22 -10.33 1.47 0.83
C ILE A 22 -10.73 2.74 0.09
N TYR A 23 -9.79 3.35 -0.61
CA TYR A 23 -10.06 4.43 -1.55
C TYR A 23 -9.12 4.37 -2.75
N GLN A 24 -9.56 4.89 -3.89
CA GLN A 24 -8.78 4.92 -5.12
C GLN A 24 -7.92 6.18 -5.21
N LEU A 25 -6.68 6.02 -5.65
CA LEU A 25 -5.80 7.13 -6.06
C LEU A 25 -6.05 7.44 -7.55
N LYS A 26 -7.11 8.20 -7.81
CA LYS A 26 -7.53 8.54 -9.17
C LYS A 26 -6.48 9.33 -9.94
N PRO A 27 -6.42 9.18 -11.27
CA PRO A 27 -7.25 8.34 -12.14
C PRO A 27 -6.75 6.88 -12.27
N TYR A 28 -5.72 6.50 -11.53
CA TYR A 28 -5.04 5.21 -11.68
C TYR A 28 -5.80 4.07 -10.99
N PRO A 29 -5.64 2.81 -11.46
CA PRO A 29 -6.23 1.65 -10.80
C PRO A 29 -5.43 1.27 -9.54
N ILE A 30 -5.14 2.25 -8.71
CA ILE A 30 -4.36 2.12 -7.47
C ILE A 30 -5.29 2.38 -6.29
N TYR A 31 -5.32 1.44 -5.34
CA TYR A 31 -6.13 1.55 -4.14
C TYR A 31 -5.29 1.54 -2.89
N ASP A 32 -5.54 2.47 -1.98
CA ASP A 32 -5.10 2.36 -0.61
C ASP A 32 -6.10 1.48 0.16
N ALA A 33 -5.63 0.33 0.61
CA ALA A 33 -6.42 -0.62 1.40
C ALA A 33 -5.82 -0.81 2.81
N ALA A 34 -5.14 0.20 3.33
CA ALA A 34 -4.43 0.14 4.61
C ALA A 34 -5.34 -0.12 5.83
N LYS A 35 -6.67 -0.03 5.68
CA LYS A 35 -7.65 -0.30 6.74
C LYS A 35 -8.52 -1.52 6.45
N ARG A 36 -8.21 -2.29 5.38
CA ARG A 36 -8.93 -3.52 5.01
C ARG A 36 -7.98 -4.68 4.90
N LEU A 37 -8.34 -5.80 5.50
CA LEU A 37 -7.74 -7.11 5.26
C LEU A 37 -8.80 -8.17 5.51
N LYS A 38 -9.33 -8.77 4.45
CA LYS A 38 -10.34 -9.81 4.51
C LYS A 38 -10.33 -10.65 3.24
N ARG A 39 -11.01 -11.78 3.27
CA ARG A 39 -11.19 -12.64 2.09
C ARG A 39 -11.87 -11.89 0.95
N ASP A 40 -11.52 -12.22 -0.27
CA ASP A 40 -12.14 -11.71 -1.51
C ASP A 40 -12.15 -10.18 -1.63
N MET A 41 -11.15 -9.51 -1.04
CA MET A 41 -11.05 -8.06 -1.07
C MET A 41 -10.39 -7.50 -2.33
N TYR A 42 -9.69 -8.35 -3.09
CA TYR A 42 -8.97 -7.89 -4.27
C TYR A 42 -9.92 -7.46 -5.37
N ILE A 43 -9.58 -6.39 -6.06
CA ILE A 43 -10.29 -5.85 -7.22
C ILE A 43 -9.43 -6.15 -8.45
N ASP A 44 -9.96 -6.93 -9.38
CA ASP A 44 -9.23 -7.37 -10.58
C ASP A 44 -8.70 -6.19 -11.39
N GLY A 45 -7.51 -6.35 -11.92
CA GLY A 45 -6.84 -5.33 -12.74
C GLY A 45 -6.31 -4.13 -11.98
N THR A 46 -6.17 -4.23 -10.64
CA THR A 46 -5.73 -3.11 -9.81
C THR A 46 -4.43 -3.39 -9.06
N PHE A 47 -3.94 -2.35 -8.39
CA PHE A 47 -2.85 -2.41 -7.42
C PHE A 47 -3.38 -1.97 -6.07
N MET A 48 -3.47 -2.89 -5.11
CA MET A 48 -4.00 -2.57 -3.79
C MET A 48 -2.89 -2.60 -2.74
N GLY A 49 -2.62 -1.45 -2.13
CA GLY A 49 -1.64 -1.30 -1.07
C GLY A 49 -2.21 -1.66 0.31
N LEU A 50 -1.64 -2.67 0.96
CA LEU A 50 -1.94 -3.06 2.34
C LEU A 50 -0.89 -2.49 3.29
N SER A 51 -1.30 -2.22 4.52
CA SER A 51 -0.39 -1.81 5.59
C SER A 51 -0.38 -2.84 6.73
N PHE A 52 0.82 -3.18 7.19
CA PHE A 52 1.06 -4.02 8.36
C PHE A 52 1.63 -3.24 9.54
N HIS A 53 1.42 -1.93 9.54
CA HIS A 53 1.79 -1.08 10.68
C HIS A 53 1.10 -1.58 11.96
N ILE A 54 1.71 -1.31 13.13
CA ILE A 54 1.21 -1.79 14.45
C ILE A 54 -0.26 -1.45 14.75
N LYS A 55 -0.82 -0.41 14.13
CA LYS A 55 -2.23 -0.02 14.29
C LYS A 55 -3.18 -0.64 13.26
N LYS A 56 -2.72 -1.60 12.45
CA LYS A 56 -3.49 -2.20 11.36
C LYS A 56 -4.04 -3.57 11.72
N LEU A 57 -4.84 -4.14 10.83
CA LEU A 57 -5.55 -5.41 11.06
C LEU A 57 -4.59 -6.61 11.23
N LEU A 58 -3.46 -6.62 10.55
CA LEU A 58 -2.37 -7.57 10.75
C LEU A 58 -1.12 -6.79 11.22
N PRO A 59 -0.97 -6.57 12.53
CA PRO A 59 0.05 -5.67 13.06
C PRO A 59 1.40 -6.38 13.24
N ILE A 60 2.26 -6.31 12.25
CA ILE A 60 3.65 -6.82 12.33
C ILE A 60 4.68 -5.69 12.47
N TRP A 61 4.29 -4.62 13.15
CA TRP A 61 5.02 -3.37 13.45
C TRP A 61 5.25 -2.45 12.25
N LYS A 62 5.74 -2.96 11.13
CA LYS A 62 6.07 -2.20 9.93
C LYS A 62 5.94 -3.09 8.69
N GLY A 63 5.77 -2.47 7.54
CA GLY A 63 5.68 -3.16 6.27
C GLY A 63 4.29 -3.05 5.64
N GLY A 64 4.13 -3.71 4.53
CA GLY A 64 2.92 -3.75 3.74
C GLY A 64 3.03 -4.78 2.64
N MET A 65 2.02 -4.82 1.82
CA MET A 65 1.95 -5.71 0.66
C MET A 65 1.23 -4.99 -0.48
N ILE A 66 1.58 -5.30 -1.70
CA ILE A 66 0.82 -4.90 -2.88
C ILE A 66 0.15 -6.16 -3.44
N LEU A 67 -1.17 -6.12 -3.58
CA LEU A 67 -1.93 -7.13 -4.30
C LEU A 67 -2.07 -6.70 -5.75
N THR A 68 -1.81 -7.61 -6.68
CA THR A 68 -2.01 -7.40 -8.12
C THR A 68 -2.08 -8.74 -8.85
N ASP A 69 -2.85 -8.80 -9.93
CA ASP A 69 -2.92 -9.90 -10.88
C ASP A 69 -1.98 -9.69 -12.10
N ASN A 70 -1.32 -8.54 -12.17
CA ASN A 70 -0.33 -8.25 -13.21
C ASN A 70 1.01 -8.89 -12.85
N ALA A 71 1.35 -10.00 -13.51
CA ALA A 71 2.59 -10.77 -13.25
C ALA A 71 3.86 -9.95 -13.56
N GLU A 72 3.85 -9.14 -14.63
CA GLU A 72 4.99 -8.30 -15.00
C GLU A 72 5.25 -7.24 -13.93
N ALA A 73 4.20 -6.58 -13.47
CA ALA A 73 4.30 -5.61 -12.39
C ALA A 73 4.75 -6.27 -11.07
N ALA A 74 4.26 -7.47 -10.76
CA ALA A 74 4.69 -8.21 -9.58
C ALA A 74 6.20 -8.52 -9.62
N ASP A 75 6.73 -8.93 -10.76
CA ASP A 75 8.18 -9.15 -10.93
C ASP A 75 8.97 -7.86 -10.82
N TRP A 76 8.47 -6.77 -11.38
CA TRP A 76 9.08 -5.46 -11.22
C TRP A 76 9.11 -5.03 -9.74
N PHE A 77 8.01 -5.18 -9.00
CA PHE A 77 7.95 -4.84 -7.57
C PHE A 77 8.90 -5.68 -6.71
N LYS A 78 9.05 -6.97 -7.03
CA LYS A 78 10.02 -7.84 -6.32
C LYS A 78 11.45 -7.30 -6.43
N LYS A 79 11.85 -6.88 -7.62
CA LYS A 79 13.16 -6.27 -7.85
C LYS A 79 13.23 -4.86 -7.25
N ALA A 80 12.20 -4.03 -7.46
CA ALA A 80 12.18 -2.66 -6.99
C ALA A 80 12.35 -2.55 -5.46
N ARG A 81 11.70 -3.41 -4.69
CA ARG A 81 11.85 -3.45 -3.22
C ARG A 81 13.22 -3.94 -2.74
N TYR A 82 13.98 -4.58 -3.62
CA TYR A 82 15.29 -5.18 -3.33
C TYR A 82 16.40 -4.53 -4.16
N GLU A 83 16.45 -3.21 -4.17
CA GLU A 83 17.52 -2.40 -4.79
C GLU A 83 17.68 -2.60 -6.30
N GLY A 84 16.67 -3.12 -7.00
CA GLY A 84 16.71 -3.49 -8.40
C GLY A 84 17.23 -4.90 -8.66
N ARG A 85 17.57 -5.65 -7.63
CA ARG A 85 18.10 -7.01 -7.69
C ARG A 85 17.02 -8.05 -7.90
N SER A 86 17.42 -9.17 -8.51
CA SER A 86 16.66 -10.40 -8.51
C SER A 86 17.10 -11.34 -7.37
N GLU A 87 16.57 -12.57 -7.35
CA GLU A 87 16.99 -13.61 -6.40
C GLU A 87 18.20 -14.43 -6.89
N LYS A 88 18.88 -13.99 -7.95
CA LYS A 88 20.10 -14.61 -8.46
C LYS A 88 21.29 -14.27 -7.58
N TYR A 89 22.35 -15.09 -7.70
CA TYR A 89 23.63 -14.70 -7.13
C TYR A 89 24.10 -13.37 -7.71
N TYR A 90 24.64 -12.50 -6.88
CA TYR A 90 25.07 -11.15 -7.27
C TYR A 90 25.97 -11.11 -8.53
N LYS A 91 26.86 -12.10 -8.68
CA LYS A 91 27.74 -12.22 -9.85
C LYS A 91 27.02 -12.55 -11.15
N ASP A 92 25.82 -13.10 -11.06
CA ASP A 92 25.01 -13.57 -12.19
C ASP A 92 23.75 -12.72 -12.39
N ASP A 93 23.56 -11.69 -11.54
CA ASP A 93 22.42 -10.79 -11.57
C ASP A 93 22.71 -9.57 -12.45
N ASP A 94 21.73 -9.14 -13.22
CA ASP A 94 21.77 -7.91 -14.00
C ASP A 94 20.80 -6.88 -13.38
N ILE A 95 21.35 -5.82 -12.81
CA ILE A 95 20.57 -4.74 -12.22
C ILE A 95 20.23 -3.74 -13.32
N THR A 96 19.02 -3.81 -13.84
CA THR A 96 18.57 -3.03 -15.00
C THR A 96 17.93 -1.68 -14.64
N PHE A 97 17.61 -1.45 -13.37
CA PHE A 97 17.06 -0.17 -12.88
C PHE A 97 17.38 0.05 -11.40
N HIS A 98 17.25 1.29 -10.94
CA HIS A 98 17.45 1.64 -9.53
C HIS A 98 16.21 1.27 -8.72
N GLY A 99 16.36 0.37 -7.75
CA GLY A 99 15.33 0.03 -6.79
C GLY A 99 15.56 0.67 -5.42
N TRP A 100 14.81 0.21 -4.44
CA TRP A 100 14.85 0.68 -3.05
C TRP A 100 15.09 -0.47 -2.09
N ASN A 101 15.72 -0.18 -0.97
CA ASN A 101 15.82 -1.14 0.15
C ASN A 101 14.52 -1.09 0.96
N MET A 102 13.50 -1.81 0.51
CA MET A 102 12.13 -1.80 1.06
C MET A 102 11.58 -3.20 1.32
N TYR A 103 12.42 -4.23 1.28
CA TYR A 103 11.97 -5.58 1.57
C TYR A 103 11.70 -5.78 3.07
N MET A 104 10.75 -6.65 3.36
CA MET A 104 10.46 -7.07 4.73
C MET A 104 11.57 -7.98 5.24
N THR A 105 11.99 -7.80 6.49
CA THR A 105 12.98 -8.71 7.07
C THR A 105 12.39 -10.12 7.24
N PRO A 106 13.22 -11.19 7.16
CA PRO A 106 12.73 -12.55 7.34
C PRO A 106 11.98 -12.76 8.67
N GLN A 107 12.42 -12.11 9.74
CA GLN A 107 11.76 -12.19 11.06
C GLN A 107 10.36 -11.57 11.03
N GLN A 108 10.20 -10.41 10.39
CA GLN A 108 8.89 -9.78 10.22
C GLN A 108 7.97 -10.63 9.35
N ALA A 109 8.50 -11.18 8.25
CA ALA A 109 7.74 -12.05 7.36
C ALA A 109 7.27 -13.32 8.06
N ALA A 110 8.16 -13.99 8.80
CA ALA A 110 7.82 -15.19 9.58
C ALA A 110 6.76 -14.89 10.64
N HIS A 111 6.89 -13.79 11.37
CA HIS A 111 5.89 -13.37 12.34
C HIS A 111 4.54 -13.08 11.68
N GLY A 112 4.53 -12.36 10.56
CA GLY A 112 3.33 -12.06 9.79
C GLY A 112 2.63 -13.32 9.28
N LEU A 113 3.39 -14.29 8.76
CA LEU A 113 2.85 -15.58 8.32
C LEU A 113 2.22 -16.37 9.48
N ALA A 114 2.88 -16.42 10.64
CA ALA A 114 2.34 -17.08 11.82
C ALA A 114 1.02 -16.45 12.30
N MET A 115 0.94 -15.11 12.29
CA MET A 115 -0.31 -14.41 12.61
C MET A 115 -1.39 -14.66 11.55
N PHE A 116 -1.01 -14.67 10.27
CA PHE A 116 -1.95 -14.83 9.17
C PHE A 116 -2.57 -16.22 9.11
N GLN A 117 -1.87 -17.27 9.56
CA GLN A 117 -2.42 -18.65 9.65
C GLN A 117 -3.71 -18.73 10.47
N ASN A 118 -3.86 -17.87 11.47
CA ASN A 118 -5.05 -17.83 12.34
C ASN A 118 -5.90 -16.58 12.09
N TYR A 119 -5.67 -15.91 10.97
CA TYR A 119 -6.40 -14.68 10.65
C TYR A 119 -7.84 -14.99 10.26
N PRO A 120 -8.85 -14.30 10.82
CA PRO A 120 -10.26 -14.55 10.48
C PRO A 120 -10.56 -14.25 9.01
N GLU A 121 -11.35 -15.11 8.38
CA GLU A 121 -11.77 -14.90 6.98
C GLU A 121 -12.59 -13.61 6.81
N HIS A 122 -13.40 -13.29 7.80
CA HIS A 122 -14.29 -12.13 7.81
C HIS A 122 -13.87 -11.18 8.93
N MET A 123 -13.22 -10.10 8.51
CA MET A 123 -12.82 -9.03 9.40
C MET A 123 -13.48 -7.74 8.94
N SER A 124 -14.07 -7.00 9.87
CA SER A 124 -14.56 -5.65 9.58
C SER A 124 -13.41 -4.72 9.24
N ASP A 125 -13.64 -3.78 8.33
CA ASP A 125 -12.68 -2.71 8.07
C ASP A 125 -12.40 -1.94 9.38
N LEU A 126 -11.18 -1.44 9.54
CA LEU A 126 -10.90 -0.53 10.66
C LEU A 126 -11.76 0.71 10.50
N GLY A 127 -12.45 1.06 11.58
CA GLY A 127 -13.30 2.25 11.63
C GLY A 127 -12.54 3.54 11.34
N GLU A 128 -13.29 4.62 11.18
CA GLU A 128 -12.72 5.95 11.08
C GLU A 128 -11.96 6.28 12.36
N ASP A 129 -10.74 6.72 12.18
CA ASP A 129 -9.96 7.30 13.27
C ASP A 129 -10.35 8.79 13.34
N ASN A 130 -11.24 9.13 14.24
CA ASN A 130 -11.76 10.50 14.42
C ASN A 130 -10.67 11.55 14.76
N GLY A 131 -9.40 11.18 14.68
CA GLY A 131 -8.26 12.04 14.96
C GLY A 131 -7.44 12.47 13.74
N TYR A 132 -7.79 12.06 12.52
CA TYR A 132 -7.07 12.55 11.33
C TYR A 132 -7.51 13.97 11.01
N ARG A 133 -6.54 14.87 10.95
CA ARG A 133 -6.74 16.21 10.41
C ARG A 133 -6.92 16.14 8.89
N ASP A 134 -7.66 17.09 8.34
CA ASP A 134 -7.68 17.31 6.89
C ASP A 134 -6.25 17.54 6.39
N LEU A 135 -5.82 16.79 5.39
CA LEU A 135 -4.46 16.87 4.84
C LEU A 135 -4.17 18.26 4.26
N THR A 136 -5.19 18.96 3.75
CA THR A 136 -5.05 20.30 3.20
C THR A 136 -4.67 21.36 4.25
N GLU A 137 -4.89 21.08 5.52
CA GLU A 137 -4.49 21.96 6.64
C GLU A 137 -2.98 21.93 6.92
N PHE A 138 -2.27 20.89 6.47
CA PHE A 138 -0.83 20.79 6.70
C PHE A 138 -0.06 21.72 5.77
N THR A 139 0.95 22.39 6.31
CA THR A 139 1.76 23.37 5.58
C THR A 139 2.34 22.82 4.29
N VAL A 140 2.74 21.54 4.29
CA VAL A 140 3.30 20.86 3.11
C VAL A 140 2.30 20.76 1.94
N PHE A 141 0.99 20.81 2.22
CA PHE A 141 -0.06 20.66 1.21
C PHE A 141 -0.81 21.96 0.88
N LYS A 142 -0.51 23.08 1.56
CA LYS A 142 -1.23 24.35 1.35
C LYS A 142 -1.27 24.87 -0.08
N ASN A 143 -0.28 24.51 -0.89
CA ASN A 143 -0.18 24.96 -2.28
C ASN A 143 -0.65 23.89 -3.29
N HIS A 144 -1.19 22.79 -2.82
CA HIS A 144 -1.72 21.75 -3.70
C HIS A 144 -3.15 22.08 -4.12
N ARG A 145 -3.50 21.67 -5.34
CA ARG A 145 -4.82 21.91 -5.92
C ARG A 145 -5.89 21.11 -5.17
N THR A 146 -7.01 21.75 -4.87
CA THR A 146 -8.24 21.12 -4.40
C THR A 146 -9.33 21.30 -5.45
N ILE A 147 -10.14 20.26 -5.67
CA ILE A 147 -11.33 20.29 -6.53
C ILE A 147 -12.53 20.16 -5.60
N GLU A 148 -13.38 21.16 -5.62
CA GLU A 148 -14.62 21.23 -4.84
C GLU A 148 -15.77 20.47 -5.52
#